data_54b91e0676053a6efb4a55f888752bb7
#
_entry.id   54b91e0676053a6efb4a55f888752bb7
#
_cell.length_a   1.000
_cell.length_b   1.000
_cell.length_c   1.000
_cell.angle_alpha   90.00
_cell.angle_beta   90.00
_cell.angle_gamma   90.00
#
_symmetry.space_group_name_H-M   'P 1'
#
loop_
_entity.id
_entity.type
_entity.pdbx_description
1 polymer ?
#
loop_
_entity_poly.entity_id
_entity_poly.type
_entity_poly.pdbx_seq_one_letter_code
_entity_poly.pdbx_strand_id
1 'polypeptide(L)'
;IPYAKPPVGKLRFRPPVQPDKWDGVRDATTFGKTAMQPNSEMMKFLGDSPQGSSEDCLYLNIWSQGTDDKRRPVMVWIHGGAFMYGSGSSETYDGTSFAQTGDVVVVTINYRLGAFGCGILDQIAALKWVQENIGAFGGDPNNVTVFGESAGAMSIGTLLGTEQAEGLFHKAILQSGAANNVLASNVATNVTRKILSH
;
A
#
# COMPACT_ATOMS: atom_id res chain seq x y z
N ILE A 1 10.56 -2.44 3.23
CA ILE A 1 11.25 -1.23 2.73
C ILE A 1 10.35 -0.03 2.99
N PRO A 2 10.81 1.06 3.63
CA PRO A 2 10.01 2.28 3.78
C PRO A 2 9.88 3.01 2.43
N TYR A 3 8.68 3.43 2.09
CA TYR A 3 8.42 4.28 0.92
C TYR A 3 8.11 5.74 1.30
N ALA A 4 7.92 6.01 2.59
CA ALA A 4 7.74 7.35 3.14
C ALA A 4 8.35 7.46 4.54
N LYS A 5 8.50 8.69 5.04
CA LYS A 5 8.87 8.93 6.45
C LYS A 5 7.80 8.38 7.39
N PRO A 6 8.18 7.92 8.60
CA PRO A 6 7.21 7.56 9.62
C PRO A 6 6.22 8.70 9.87
N PRO A 7 4.91 8.48 9.72
CA PRO A 7 3.89 9.53 9.91
C PRO A 7 3.56 9.77 11.39
N VAL A 8 4.58 10.06 12.18
CA VAL A 8 4.51 10.25 13.63
C VAL A 8 4.70 11.70 14.04
N GLY A 9 4.28 12.06 15.23
CA GLY A 9 4.45 13.39 15.78
C GLY A 9 3.85 14.47 14.87
N LYS A 10 4.66 15.41 14.38
CA LYS A 10 4.22 16.50 13.50
C LYS A 10 3.74 16.05 12.11
N LEU A 11 4.09 14.82 11.70
CA LEU A 11 3.67 14.22 10.42
C LEU A 11 2.38 13.40 10.55
N ARG A 12 1.86 13.17 11.77
CA ARG A 12 0.57 12.50 11.99
C ARG A 12 -0.54 13.29 11.29
N PHE A 13 -1.47 12.60 10.64
CA PHE A 13 -2.58 13.17 9.86
C PHE A 13 -2.14 14.09 8.69
N ARG A 14 -0.87 14.06 8.31
CA ARG A 14 -0.35 14.82 7.16
C ARG A 14 -0.15 13.92 5.95
N PRO A 15 -0.12 14.48 4.73
CA PRO A 15 0.31 13.74 3.55
C PRO A 15 1.67 13.06 3.79
N PRO A 16 1.93 11.90 3.15
CA PRO A 16 3.21 11.22 3.27
C PRO A 16 4.35 12.10 2.76
N VAL A 17 5.50 11.99 3.41
CA VAL A 17 6.72 12.72 3.06
C VAL A 17 7.75 11.70 2.59
N GLN A 18 8.50 12.03 1.54
CA GLN A 18 9.54 11.17 1.00
C GLN A 18 10.54 10.73 2.10
N PRO A 19 10.99 9.48 2.12
CA PRO A 19 11.90 8.99 3.16
C PRO A 19 13.26 9.69 3.06
N ASP A 20 13.96 9.80 4.18
CA ASP A 20 15.35 10.25 4.16
C ASP A 20 16.23 9.21 3.46
N LYS A 21 17.23 9.70 2.74
CA LYS A 21 18.28 8.83 2.23
C LYS A 21 19.05 8.23 3.39
N TRP A 22 19.54 7.01 3.22
CA TRP A 22 20.40 6.32 4.18
C TRP A 22 21.70 5.91 3.50
N ASP A 23 22.73 5.81 4.30
CA ASP A 23 24.03 5.30 3.86
C ASP A 23 24.14 3.80 4.11
N GLY A 24 24.90 3.09 3.28
CA GLY A 24 25.16 1.66 3.43
C GLY A 24 23.97 0.77 3.09
N VAL A 25 23.97 -0.43 3.65
CA VAL A 25 22.97 -1.47 3.41
C VAL A 25 21.92 -1.43 4.51
N ARG A 26 20.65 -1.33 4.12
CA ARG A 26 19.52 -1.44 5.03
C ARG A 26 19.00 -2.88 5.04
N ASP A 27 18.89 -3.47 6.22
CA ASP A 27 18.23 -4.77 6.38
C ASP A 27 16.73 -4.63 6.02
N ALA A 28 16.27 -5.45 5.09
CA ALA A 28 14.89 -5.54 4.61
C ALA A 28 14.39 -7.00 4.55
N THR A 29 14.98 -7.88 5.36
CA THR A 29 14.66 -9.32 5.42
C THR A 29 13.43 -9.62 6.25
N THR A 30 12.91 -8.65 7.00
CA THR A 30 11.71 -8.78 7.82
C THR A 30 10.66 -7.76 7.42
N PHE A 31 9.37 -8.13 7.60
CA PHE A 31 8.27 -7.21 7.35
C PHE A 31 8.29 -6.04 8.33
N GLY A 32 7.92 -4.85 7.85
CA GLY A 32 7.65 -3.69 8.68
C GLY A 32 6.36 -3.86 9.48
N LYS A 33 6.14 -2.96 10.46
CA LYS A 33 4.89 -2.91 11.24
C LYS A 33 3.69 -2.59 10.34
N THR A 34 2.53 -3.11 10.71
CA THR A 34 1.26 -2.82 10.04
C THR A 34 0.71 -1.46 10.49
N ALA A 35 -0.23 -0.91 9.72
CA ALA A 35 -0.93 0.30 10.13
C ALA A 35 -1.73 0.08 11.43
N MET A 36 -1.90 1.16 12.21
CA MET A 36 -2.76 1.13 13.40
C MET A 36 -4.16 0.67 13.01
N GLN A 37 -4.64 -0.39 13.65
CA GLN A 37 -5.92 -1.03 13.38
C GLN A 37 -6.45 -1.73 14.63
N PRO A 38 -7.78 -1.87 14.77
CA PRO A 38 -8.37 -2.64 15.88
C PRO A 38 -7.99 -4.12 15.78
N ASN A 39 -7.95 -4.81 16.91
CA ASN A 39 -7.88 -6.25 16.91
C ASN A 39 -9.18 -6.85 16.34
N SER A 40 -9.05 -7.79 15.42
CA SER A 40 -10.17 -8.47 14.78
C SER A 40 -9.92 -9.97 14.70
N GLU A 41 -10.75 -10.74 15.39
CA GLU A 41 -10.68 -12.21 15.31
C GLU A 41 -10.99 -12.72 13.88
N MET A 42 -11.85 -12.02 13.16
CA MET A 42 -12.16 -12.33 11.75
C MET A 42 -10.91 -12.17 10.88
N MET A 43 -10.13 -11.10 11.07
CA MET A 43 -8.90 -10.88 10.29
C MET A 43 -7.84 -11.93 10.64
N LYS A 44 -7.72 -12.30 11.91
CA LYS A 44 -6.84 -13.40 12.33
C LYS A 44 -7.23 -14.73 11.67
N PHE A 45 -8.54 -15.03 11.62
CA PHE A 45 -9.05 -16.22 10.96
C PHE A 45 -8.73 -16.22 9.45
N LEU A 46 -8.70 -15.05 8.81
CA LEU A 46 -8.33 -14.88 7.40
C LEU A 46 -6.80 -14.88 7.17
N GLY A 47 -5.99 -15.19 8.18
CA GLY A 47 -4.53 -15.26 8.06
C GLY A 47 -3.82 -13.91 8.21
N ASP A 48 -4.55 -12.86 8.57
CA ASP A 48 -3.98 -11.55 8.84
C ASP A 48 -3.69 -11.41 10.35
N SER A 49 -2.55 -11.91 10.76
CA SER A 49 -2.04 -11.75 12.14
C SER A 49 -1.02 -10.62 12.15
N PRO A 50 -1.42 -9.38 12.46
CA PRO A 50 -0.50 -8.25 12.42
C PRO A 50 0.63 -8.47 13.43
N GLN A 51 1.88 -8.46 12.95
CA GLN A 51 3.10 -8.53 13.78
C GLN A 51 3.34 -7.22 14.57
N GLY A 52 2.27 -6.70 15.17
CA GLY A 52 2.21 -5.44 15.87
C GLY A 52 1.90 -4.25 14.96
N SER A 53 0.92 -3.44 15.37
CA SER A 53 0.54 -2.20 14.70
C SER A 53 1.39 -1.03 15.17
N SER A 54 1.65 -0.08 14.28
CA SER A 54 2.39 1.16 14.56
C SER A 54 1.90 2.29 13.65
N GLU A 55 2.05 3.53 14.08
CA GLU A 55 1.93 4.67 13.16
C GLU A 55 3.09 4.66 12.13
N ASP A 56 4.29 4.17 12.50
CA ASP A 56 5.37 3.90 11.57
C ASP A 56 5.06 2.61 10.79
N CYS A 57 4.27 2.76 9.72
CA CYS A 57 3.70 1.65 8.96
C CYS A 57 3.88 1.77 7.43
N LEU A 58 4.44 2.87 6.92
CA LEU A 58 4.52 3.15 5.49
C LEU A 58 5.63 2.35 4.82
N TYR A 59 5.41 1.05 4.73
CA TYR A 59 6.33 0.05 4.18
C TYR A 59 5.72 -0.67 3.00
N LEU A 60 6.58 -1.14 2.10
CA LEU A 60 6.24 -2.06 1.03
C LEU A 60 7.17 -3.28 1.07
N ASN A 61 6.72 -4.36 0.45
CA ASN A 61 7.44 -5.61 0.31
C ASN A 61 7.59 -5.93 -1.17
N ILE A 62 8.68 -6.60 -1.56
CA ILE A 62 9.00 -6.91 -2.96
C ILE A 62 9.41 -8.37 -3.06
N TRP A 63 8.82 -9.07 -4.02
CA TRP A 63 9.23 -10.40 -4.47
C TRP A 63 9.70 -10.30 -5.91
N SER A 64 10.93 -10.72 -6.17
CA SER A 64 11.53 -10.73 -7.49
C SER A 64 12.42 -11.95 -7.63
N GLN A 65 12.57 -12.46 -8.84
CA GLN A 65 13.53 -13.52 -9.15
C GLN A 65 14.99 -13.03 -9.16
N GLY A 66 15.21 -11.73 -9.29
CA GLY A 66 16.56 -11.17 -9.32
C GLY A 66 16.58 -9.67 -9.56
N THR A 67 17.76 -9.11 -9.35
CA THR A 67 18.09 -7.70 -9.54
C THR A 67 18.77 -7.43 -10.87
N ASP A 68 18.42 -8.23 -11.88
CA ASP A 68 18.93 -8.15 -13.25
C ASP A 68 18.15 -7.10 -14.07
N ASP A 69 18.62 -6.83 -15.31
CA ASP A 69 18.03 -5.83 -16.21
C ASP A 69 16.87 -6.37 -17.08
N LYS A 70 16.20 -7.45 -16.66
CA LYS A 70 15.15 -8.10 -17.47
C LYS A 70 13.88 -7.27 -17.65
N ARG A 71 13.68 -6.22 -16.82
CA ARG A 71 12.50 -5.36 -16.91
C ARG A 71 11.19 -6.13 -16.86
N ARG A 72 11.02 -6.90 -15.80
CA ARG A 72 9.81 -7.72 -15.60
C ARG A 72 8.58 -6.84 -15.38
N PRO A 73 7.39 -7.30 -15.80
CA PRO A 73 6.15 -6.66 -15.42
C PRO A 73 6.07 -6.53 -13.89
N VAL A 74 5.53 -5.41 -13.41
CA VAL A 74 5.38 -5.13 -11.98
C VAL A 74 3.90 -5.24 -11.61
N MET A 75 3.60 -5.95 -10.54
CA MET A 75 2.26 -6.10 -9.98
C MET A 75 2.23 -5.51 -8.57
N VAL A 76 1.46 -4.45 -8.35
CA VAL A 76 1.35 -3.77 -7.05
C VAL A 76 0.01 -4.13 -6.41
N TRP A 77 0.05 -4.85 -5.31
CA TRP A 77 -1.13 -5.24 -4.53
C TRP A 77 -1.53 -4.17 -3.53
N ILE A 78 -2.80 -3.80 -3.54
CA ILE A 78 -3.45 -2.93 -2.57
C ILE A 78 -4.49 -3.76 -1.82
N HIS A 79 -4.25 -4.01 -0.53
CA HIS A 79 -5.08 -4.90 0.27
C HIS A 79 -6.46 -4.30 0.58
N GLY A 80 -7.43 -5.16 0.85
CA GLY A 80 -8.76 -4.81 1.32
C GLY A 80 -8.82 -4.58 2.84
N GLY A 81 -9.99 -4.83 3.43
CA GLY A 81 -10.22 -4.70 4.88
C GLY A 81 -11.01 -3.45 5.26
N ALA A 82 -11.94 -3.00 4.41
CA ALA A 82 -12.88 -1.90 4.66
C ALA A 82 -12.20 -0.58 5.09
N PHE A 83 -10.95 -0.35 4.69
CA PHE A 83 -10.10 0.78 5.12
C PHE A 83 -9.82 0.83 6.63
N MET A 84 -10.12 -0.23 7.36
CA MET A 84 -9.99 -0.34 8.82
C MET A 84 -8.98 -1.40 9.23
N TYR A 85 -8.74 -2.40 8.38
CA TYR A 85 -7.93 -3.58 8.65
C TYR A 85 -7.02 -3.91 7.47
N GLY A 86 -6.11 -4.88 7.71
CA GLY A 86 -5.28 -5.48 6.68
C GLY A 86 -3.85 -4.97 6.67
N SER A 87 -3.03 -5.66 5.92
CA SER A 87 -1.64 -5.30 5.71
C SER A 87 -1.09 -5.93 4.43
N GLY A 88 -0.03 -5.33 3.87
CA GLY A 88 0.72 -5.93 2.78
C GLY A 88 1.62 -7.10 3.21
N SER A 89 1.70 -7.40 4.50
CA SER A 89 2.48 -8.50 5.06
C SER A 89 1.63 -9.72 5.44
N SER A 90 0.34 -9.74 5.09
CA SER A 90 -0.52 -10.91 5.28
C SER A 90 0.03 -12.12 4.51
N GLU A 91 0.01 -13.30 5.13
CA GLU A 91 0.48 -14.55 4.52
C GLU A 91 -0.29 -14.88 3.24
N THR A 92 -1.56 -14.46 3.14
CA THR A 92 -2.39 -14.64 1.94
C THR A 92 -1.91 -13.84 0.74
N TYR A 93 -1.04 -12.86 0.95
CA TYR A 93 -0.52 -11.98 -0.09
C TYR A 93 0.96 -12.25 -0.41
N ASP A 94 1.46 -13.43 -0.04
CA ASP A 94 2.81 -13.85 -0.39
C ASP A 94 2.98 -13.91 -1.92
N GLY A 95 3.85 -13.05 -2.44
CA GLY A 95 4.11 -12.90 -3.86
C GLY A 95 5.05 -13.95 -4.46
N THR A 96 5.54 -14.91 -3.64
CA THR A 96 6.57 -15.88 -4.06
C THR A 96 6.16 -16.67 -5.29
N SER A 97 4.95 -17.25 -5.30
CA SER A 97 4.47 -18.05 -6.44
C SER A 97 4.35 -17.20 -7.71
N PHE A 98 3.84 -15.99 -7.62
CA PHE A 98 3.74 -15.07 -8.76
C PHE A 98 5.12 -14.70 -9.31
N ALA A 99 6.07 -14.39 -8.43
CA ALA A 99 7.43 -14.05 -8.85
C ALA A 99 8.12 -15.25 -9.50
N GLN A 100 8.01 -16.44 -8.91
CA GLN A 100 8.69 -17.64 -9.40
C GLN A 100 8.12 -18.19 -10.71
N THR A 101 6.79 -18.19 -10.87
CA THR A 101 6.14 -18.84 -12.02
C THR A 101 5.74 -17.84 -13.10
N GLY A 102 5.47 -16.59 -12.75
CA GLY A 102 4.98 -15.57 -13.67
C GLY A 102 6.07 -14.67 -14.26
N ASP A 103 7.32 -14.80 -13.80
CA ASP A 103 8.44 -13.90 -14.15
C ASP A 103 8.04 -12.41 -13.99
N VAL A 104 7.41 -12.09 -12.89
CA VAL A 104 6.95 -10.75 -12.54
C VAL A 104 7.59 -10.27 -11.24
N VAL A 105 7.66 -8.98 -11.03
CA VAL A 105 7.96 -8.39 -9.72
C VAL A 105 6.66 -8.09 -9.01
N VAL A 106 6.46 -8.65 -7.82
CA VAL A 106 5.29 -8.38 -6.98
C VAL A 106 5.66 -7.39 -5.89
N VAL A 107 4.82 -6.40 -5.69
CA VAL A 107 4.93 -5.42 -4.60
C VAL A 107 3.64 -5.46 -3.80
N THR A 108 3.72 -5.55 -2.47
CA THR A 108 2.58 -5.31 -1.59
C THR A 108 2.86 -4.09 -0.74
N ILE A 109 1.84 -3.31 -0.44
CA ILE A 109 1.99 -2.05 0.30
C ILE A 109 1.13 -2.03 1.56
N ASN A 110 1.65 -1.38 2.62
CA ASN A 110 0.81 -0.87 3.70
C ASN A 110 0.37 0.55 3.37
N TYR A 111 -0.76 0.97 3.92
CA TYR A 111 -1.24 2.36 3.90
C TYR A 111 -2.01 2.64 5.18
N ARG A 112 -2.12 3.90 5.59
CA ARG A 112 -2.82 4.28 6.83
C ARG A 112 -4.31 3.96 6.75
N LEU A 113 -4.85 3.48 7.85
CA LEU A 113 -6.20 2.97 8.00
C LEU A 113 -7.02 3.85 8.96
N GLY A 114 -8.35 3.74 8.86
CA GLY A 114 -9.29 4.35 9.78
C GLY A 114 -9.11 5.86 9.96
N ALA A 115 -9.17 6.31 11.19
CA ALA A 115 -9.08 7.73 11.56
C ALA A 115 -7.71 8.38 11.29
N PHE A 116 -6.64 7.60 11.09
CA PHE A 116 -5.31 8.12 10.75
C PHE A 116 -5.25 8.69 9.33
N GLY A 117 -6.19 8.32 8.48
CA GLY A 117 -6.46 8.91 7.17
C GLY A 117 -5.28 8.90 6.19
N CYS A 118 -5.41 9.64 5.10
CA CYS A 118 -4.39 9.78 4.06
C CYS A 118 -4.07 8.49 3.27
N GLY A 119 -4.82 7.40 3.41
CA GLY A 119 -4.51 6.11 2.77
C GLY A 119 -4.33 6.20 1.25
N ILE A 120 -5.15 6.97 0.54
CA ILE A 120 -4.99 7.18 -0.92
C ILE A 120 -3.68 7.93 -1.23
N LEU A 121 -3.31 8.92 -0.43
CA LEU A 121 -2.05 9.65 -0.63
C LEU A 121 -0.84 8.75 -0.33
N ASP A 122 -0.95 7.85 0.64
CA ASP A 122 0.07 6.85 0.94
C ASP A 122 0.25 5.87 -0.23
N GLN A 123 -0.84 5.41 -0.84
CA GLN A 123 -0.81 4.56 -2.03
C GLN A 123 -0.15 5.29 -3.22
N ILE A 124 -0.45 6.57 -3.43
CA ILE A 124 0.22 7.39 -4.45
C ILE A 124 1.73 7.50 -4.15
N ALA A 125 2.11 7.71 -2.90
CA ALA A 125 3.53 7.76 -2.52
C ALA A 125 4.24 6.42 -2.75
N ALA A 126 3.59 5.30 -2.45
CA ALA A 126 4.13 3.97 -2.74
C ALA A 126 4.29 3.73 -4.25
N LEU A 127 3.32 4.14 -5.07
CA LEU A 127 3.42 4.03 -6.52
C LEU A 127 4.52 4.93 -7.10
N LYS A 128 4.72 6.14 -6.57
CA LYS A 128 5.86 6.99 -6.93
C LYS A 128 7.18 6.31 -6.58
N TRP A 129 7.28 5.72 -5.39
CA TRP A 129 8.45 4.96 -5.00
C TRP A 129 8.71 3.80 -5.98
N VAL A 130 7.67 3.08 -6.41
CA VAL A 130 7.80 2.00 -7.43
C VAL A 130 8.35 2.56 -8.74
N GLN A 131 7.83 3.68 -9.24
CA GLN A 131 8.33 4.31 -10.46
C GLN A 131 9.82 4.67 -10.37
N GLU A 132 10.26 5.17 -9.22
CA GLU A 132 11.63 5.62 -9.01
C GLU A 132 12.64 4.49 -8.76
N ASN A 133 12.19 3.34 -8.19
CA ASN A 133 13.12 2.37 -7.60
C ASN A 133 12.97 0.94 -8.14
N ILE A 134 11.84 0.56 -8.74
CA ILE A 134 11.57 -0.85 -9.04
C ILE A 134 12.51 -1.44 -10.08
N GLY A 135 13.15 -0.61 -10.89
CA GLY A 135 14.20 -1.03 -11.83
C GLY A 135 15.37 -1.72 -11.14
N ALA A 136 15.76 -1.28 -9.94
CA ALA A 136 16.82 -1.90 -9.14
C ALA A 136 16.45 -3.31 -8.65
N PHE A 137 15.18 -3.69 -8.72
CA PHE A 137 14.64 -5.00 -8.36
C PHE A 137 14.26 -5.84 -9.60
N GLY A 138 14.75 -5.45 -10.77
CA GLY A 138 14.50 -6.15 -12.04
C GLY A 138 13.11 -5.91 -12.64
N GLY A 139 12.36 -4.93 -12.14
CA GLY A 139 11.03 -4.55 -12.62
C GLY A 139 11.05 -3.44 -13.68
N ASP A 140 9.99 -3.38 -14.50
CA ASP A 140 9.79 -2.32 -15.49
C ASP A 140 8.83 -1.25 -14.96
N PRO A 141 9.30 -0.03 -14.63
CA PRO A 141 8.42 1.04 -14.20
C PRO A 141 7.39 1.47 -15.27
N ASN A 142 7.63 1.15 -16.55
CA ASN A 142 6.68 1.41 -17.64
C ASN A 142 5.67 0.27 -17.86
N ASN A 143 5.68 -0.76 -17.02
CA ASN A 143 4.75 -1.89 -17.12
C ASN A 143 4.22 -2.28 -15.73
N VAL A 144 3.57 -1.32 -15.07
CA VAL A 144 3.02 -1.48 -13.73
C VAL A 144 1.52 -1.76 -13.80
N THR A 145 1.10 -2.86 -13.18
CA THR A 145 -0.30 -3.22 -12.95
C THR A 145 -0.62 -3.04 -11.47
N VAL A 146 -1.62 -2.24 -11.14
CA VAL A 146 -2.19 -2.20 -9.78
C VAL A 146 -3.33 -3.20 -9.69
N PHE A 147 -3.40 -3.96 -8.60
CA PHE A 147 -4.51 -4.89 -8.38
C PHE A 147 -4.88 -4.93 -6.90
N GLY A 148 -6.14 -5.19 -6.62
CA GLY A 148 -6.64 -5.16 -5.26
C GLY A 148 -8.04 -5.70 -5.14
N GLU A 149 -8.42 -6.04 -3.90
CA GLU A 149 -9.72 -6.59 -3.57
C GLU A 149 -10.45 -5.65 -2.60
N SER A 150 -11.80 -5.60 -2.69
CA SER A 150 -12.65 -4.84 -1.76
C SER A 150 -12.19 -3.38 -1.64
N ALA A 151 -11.83 -2.91 -0.46
CA ALA A 151 -11.31 -1.55 -0.24
C ALA A 151 -10.07 -1.24 -1.09
N GLY A 152 -9.23 -2.23 -1.41
CA GLY A 152 -8.11 -2.09 -2.33
C GLY A 152 -8.57 -1.81 -3.76
N ALA A 153 -9.59 -2.52 -4.24
CA ALA A 153 -10.20 -2.27 -5.54
C ALA A 153 -10.89 -0.90 -5.59
N MET A 154 -11.59 -0.50 -4.52
CA MET A 154 -12.19 0.84 -4.38
C MET A 154 -11.14 1.95 -4.42
N SER A 155 -9.99 1.71 -3.77
CA SER A 155 -8.82 2.60 -3.83
C SER A 155 -8.34 2.76 -5.27
N ILE A 156 -8.16 1.65 -6.00
CA ILE A 156 -7.73 1.67 -7.41
C ILE A 156 -8.73 2.44 -8.26
N GLY A 157 -10.03 2.23 -8.05
CA GLY A 157 -11.08 3.00 -8.71
C GLY A 157 -10.95 4.51 -8.48
N THR A 158 -10.58 4.92 -7.26
CA THR A 158 -10.30 6.31 -6.91
C THR A 158 -9.02 6.81 -7.59
N LEU A 159 -7.95 6.00 -7.61
CA LEU A 159 -6.68 6.36 -8.24
C LEU A 159 -6.81 6.58 -9.75
N LEU A 160 -7.68 5.82 -10.44
CA LEU A 160 -7.97 6.00 -11.87
C LEU A 160 -8.54 7.40 -12.21
N GLY A 161 -9.23 8.04 -11.27
CA GLY A 161 -9.77 9.39 -11.40
C GLY A 161 -8.92 10.49 -10.75
N THR A 162 -7.73 10.15 -10.23
CA THR A 162 -6.89 11.07 -9.46
C THR A 162 -5.70 11.55 -10.30
N GLU A 163 -5.65 12.84 -10.62
CA GLU A 163 -4.57 13.47 -11.39
C GLU A 163 -3.17 13.15 -10.84
N GLN A 164 -3.01 13.12 -9.50
CA GLN A 164 -1.73 12.82 -8.85
C GLN A 164 -1.24 11.38 -9.07
N ALA A 165 -2.10 10.48 -9.55
CA ALA A 165 -1.78 9.09 -9.86
C ALA A 165 -1.53 8.86 -11.36
N GLU A 166 -1.67 9.90 -12.19
CA GLU A 166 -1.45 9.81 -13.62
C GLU A 166 -0.01 9.38 -13.93
N GLY A 167 0.12 8.39 -14.83
CA GLY A 167 1.42 7.83 -15.24
C GLY A 167 2.09 6.91 -14.21
N LEU A 168 1.53 6.72 -13.00
CA LEU A 168 2.14 5.85 -11.98
C LEU A 168 1.86 4.36 -12.22
N PHE A 169 0.85 4.02 -12.99
CA PHE A 169 0.51 2.66 -13.38
C PHE A 169 -0.15 2.62 -14.77
N HIS A 170 -0.17 1.46 -15.40
CA HIS A 170 -0.57 1.27 -16.80
C HIS A 170 -1.79 0.38 -16.95
N LYS A 171 -2.04 -0.49 -15.96
CA LYS A 171 -3.12 -1.48 -15.94
C LYS A 171 -3.71 -1.57 -14.54
N ALA A 172 -4.98 -1.92 -14.45
CA ALA A 172 -5.68 -2.06 -13.20
C ALA A 172 -6.57 -3.29 -13.18
N ILE A 173 -6.60 -4.02 -12.05
CA ILE A 173 -7.50 -5.14 -11.80
C ILE A 173 -8.24 -4.84 -10.49
N LEU A 174 -9.56 -4.69 -10.58
CA LEU A 174 -10.42 -4.38 -9.47
C LEU A 174 -11.29 -5.59 -9.14
N GLN A 175 -11.10 -6.16 -7.95
CA GLN A 175 -11.83 -7.34 -7.50
C GLN A 175 -12.79 -6.94 -6.36
N SER A 176 -14.08 -7.22 -6.51
CA SER A 176 -15.10 -6.96 -5.49
C SER A 176 -15.20 -5.49 -5.04
N GLY A 177 -14.96 -4.54 -5.94
CA GLY A 177 -15.03 -3.11 -5.62
C GLY A 177 -14.73 -2.23 -6.84
N ALA A 178 -15.19 -0.99 -6.79
CA ALA A 178 -14.98 0.03 -7.81
C ALA A 178 -15.07 1.45 -7.21
N ALA A 179 -15.01 2.50 -8.04
CA ALA A 179 -14.96 3.92 -7.64
C ALA A 179 -16.23 4.47 -6.98
N ASN A 180 -17.31 3.69 -6.87
CA ASN A 180 -18.60 4.14 -6.33
C ASN A 180 -18.67 4.27 -4.79
N ASN A 181 -17.59 3.89 -4.07
CA ASN A 181 -17.54 3.93 -2.60
C ASN A 181 -16.71 5.11 -2.08
N VAL A 182 -17.09 6.32 -2.49
CA VAL A 182 -16.48 7.55 -1.99
C VAL A 182 -17.50 8.35 -1.17
N LEU A 183 -17.05 8.97 -0.09
CA LEU A 183 -17.87 9.86 0.72
C LEU A 183 -17.72 11.30 0.22
N ALA A 184 -18.86 12.00 0.08
CA ALA A 184 -18.83 13.44 -0.13
C ALA A 184 -18.15 14.15 1.05
N SER A 185 -17.44 15.24 0.78
CA SER A 185 -16.62 15.95 1.78
C SER A 185 -17.39 16.40 3.03
N ASN A 186 -18.65 16.81 2.86
CA ASN A 186 -19.54 17.18 3.97
C ASN A 186 -19.85 15.99 4.90
N VAL A 187 -20.05 14.79 4.33
CA VAL A 187 -20.29 13.55 5.10
C VAL A 187 -19.02 13.17 5.84
N ALA A 188 -17.86 13.17 5.16
CA ALA A 188 -16.57 12.91 5.78
C ALA A 188 -16.26 13.88 6.93
N THR A 189 -16.53 15.18 6.75
CA THR A 189 -16.39 16.20 7.80
C THR A 189 -17.26 15.91 9.02
N ASN A 190 -18.51 15.48 8.83
CA ASN A 190 -19.40 15.13 9.93
C ASN A 190 -18.93 13.90 10.72
N VAL A 191 -18.40 12.90 10.01
CA VAL A 191 -17.76 11.72 10.66
C VAL A 191 -16.56 12.14 11.49
N THR A 192 -15.68 12.98 10.93
CA THR A 192 -14.49 13.50 11.64
C THR A 192 -14.88 14.27 12.91
N ARG A 193 -15.88 15.15 12.84
CA ARG A 193 -16.38 15.89 14.00
C ARG A 193 -16.87 14.96 15.10
N LYS A 194 -17.59 13.89 14.77
CA LYS A 194 -18.05 12.90 15.74
C LYS A 194 -16.88 12.16 16.41
N ILE A 195 -15.82 11.81 15.65
CA ILE A 195 -14.63 11.17 16.23
C ILE A 195 -13.92 12.11 17.20
N LEU A 196 -13.82 13.41 16.89
CA LEU A 196 -13.11 14.38 17.71
C LEU A 196 -13.92 14.86 18.94
N SER A 197 -15.21 14.54 19.04
CA SER A 197 -16.08 14.89 20.17
C SER A 197 -16.12 13.83 21.28
N HIS A 198 -15.43 12.73 21.11
CA HIS A 198 -15.23 11.64 22.09
C HIS A 198 -13.77 11.57 22.55
#